data_2289260b1349456b9de11605be65065d
#
_entry.id   2289260b1349456b9de11605be65065d
#
_cell.length_a   1.000
_cell.length_b   1.000
_cell.length_c   1.000
_cell.angle_alpha   90.00
_cell.angle_beta   90.00
_cell.angle_gamma   90.00
#
_symmetry.space_group_name_H-M   'P 1'
#
loop_
_entity.id
_entity.type
_entity.pdbx_description
1 polymer ?
#
loop_
_entity_poly.entity_id
_entity_poly.type
_entity_poly.pdbx_seq_one_letter_code
_entity_poly.pdbx_strand_id
1 'polypeptide(L)'
;MLLSTDFRAMARDALRGKWRSAALVSLLAGLLGANIFGNSSVSSGSSFGTEAQTFFQSSLWLNYRIFFIIGGGVLVLYFLVLLVIGGAATLGYARYNLNLVDHQDARVDDLFSQFHRLGQGFCMQFFRWLFAFLWALLFIIPGIIAEYSYAMTPYILLENPEMTAREAIAASKELMKGNKFRLFCLELSFIGWSFLCSLPFLFFASISGIAAIFHAAVPFSILSAAGFVVSAVCMFFLNAYTQAAAAAFYREICREKAPAQEPIQPEENHFEVYQLPYTQVD
;
A
#
# COMPACT_ATOMS: atom_id res chain seq x y z
N MET A 1 -17.03 -4.92 -17.58
CA MET A 1 -16.09 -5.33 -16.51
C MET A 1 -14.68 -5.18 -17.03
N LEU A 2 -13.90 -4.29 -16.43
CA LEU A 2 -12.50 -4.10 -16.79
C LEU A 2 -11.64 -5.27 -16.30
N LEU A 3 -10.67 -5.66 -17.10
CA LEU A 3 -9.71 -6.72 -16.83
C LEU A 3 -8.45 -6.14 -16.13
N SER A 4 -7.65 -7.00 -15.54
CA SER A 4 -6.37 -6.61 -14.89
C SER A 4 -5.42 -5.86 -15.84
N THR A 5 -5.49 -6.13 -17.15
CA THR A 5 -4.74 -5.43 -18.21
C THR A 5 -5.11 -3.96 -18.30
N ASP A 6 -6.40 -3.64 -18.14
CA ASP A 6 -6.93 -2.29 -18.28
C ASP A 6 -6.50 -1.42 -17.07
N PHE A 7 -6.54 -1.98 -15.85
CA PHE A 7 -6.03 -1.30 -14.64
C PHE A 7 -4.53 -1.01 -14.73
N ARG A 8 -3.74 -1.94 -15.30
CA ARG A 8 -2.32 -1.69 -15.54
C ARG A 8 -2.09 -0.62 -16.61
N ALA A 9 -2.95 -0.52 -17.62
CA ALA A 9 -2.87 0.54 -18.61
C ALA A 9 -3.19 1.89 -17.98
N MET A 10 -4.28 2.00 -17.21
CA MET A 10 -4.64 3.22 -16.46
C MET A 10 -3.53 3.69 -15.51
N ALA A 11 -2.92 2.77 -14.75
CA ALA A 11 -1.82 3.09 -13.87
C ALA A 11 -0.58 3.58 -14.62
N ARG A 12 -0.26 3.00 -15.80
CA ARG A 12 0.86 3.47 -16.62
C ARG A 12 0.61 4.87 -17.18
N ASP A 13 -0.62 5.15 -17.61
CA ASP A 13 -0.98 6.48 -18.10
C ASP A 13 -0.92 7.52 -16.98
N ALA A 14 -1.44 7.21 -15.80
CA ALA A 14 -1.35 8.07 -14.62
C ALA A 14 0.09 8.39 -14.21
N LEU A 15 0.98 7.39 -14.30
CA LEU A 15 2.41 7.54 -13.98
C LEU A 15 3.22 8.23 -15.09
N ARG A 16 2.64 8.47 -16.27
CA ARG A 16 3.35 9.04 -17.41
C ARG A 16 3.91 10.42 -17.10
N GLY A 17 5.23 10.57 -17.16
CA GLY A 17 5.93 11.80 -16.77
C GLY A 17 6.16 12.00 -15.27
N LYS A 18 5.55 11.19 -14.39
CA LYS A 18 5.62 11.33 -12.92
C LYS A 18 6.32 10.14 -12.21
N TRP A 19 7.02 9.28 -12.96
CA TRP A 19 7.68 8.09 -12.42
C TRP A 19 8.67 8.37 -11.28
N ARG A 20 9.43 9.47 -11.40
CA ARG A 20 10.45 9.85 -10.40
C ARG A 20 9.79 10.23 -9.07
N SER A 21 8.76 11.07 -9.12
CA SER A 21 8.02 11.49 -7.91
C SER A 21 7.28 10.31 -7.29
N ALA A 22 6.65 9.44 -8.08
CA ALA A 22 5.96 8.26 -7.60
C ALA A 22 6.92 7.28 -6.90
N ALA A 23 8.09 7.02 -7.48
CA ALA A 23 9.10 6.17 -6.86
C ALA A 23 9.65 6.79 -5.55
N LEU A 24 9.90 8.10 -5.52
CA LEU A 24 10.37 8.80 -4.32
C LEU A 24 9.31 8.74 -3.20
N VAL A 25 8.03 9.00 -3.52
CA VAL A 25 6.93 8.91 -2.56
C VAL A 25 6.74 7.49 -2.07
N SER A 26 6.86 6.48 -2.95
CA SER A 26 6.82 5.06 -2.57
C SER A 26 7.95 4.69 -1.60
N LEU A 27 9.16 5.20 -1.83
CA LEU A 27 10.30 5.00 -0.93
C LEU A 27 10.07 5.66 0.43
N LEU A 28 9.65 6.92 0.45
CA LEU A 28 9.35 7.64 1.68
C LEU A 28 8.21 6.98 2.46
N ALA A 29 7.13 6.57 1.78
CA ALA A 29 6.02 5.85 2.38
C ALA A 29 6.47 4.52 3.02
N GLY A 30 7.36 3.78 2.33
CA GLY A 30 7.96 2.56 2.86
C GLY A 30 8.81 2.81 4.11
N LEU A 31 9.64 3.85 4.11
CA LEU A 31 10.44 4.25 5.28
C LEU A 31 9.58 4.70 6.47
N LEU A 32 8.45 5.36 6.20
CA LEU A 32 7.48 5.78 7.21
C LEU A 32 6.54 4.65 7.67
N GLY A 33 6.71 3.44 7.15
CA GLY A 33 5.94 2.26 7.57
C GLY A 33 4.57 2.10 6.91
N ALA A 34 4.24 2.86 5.88
CA ALA A 34 2.97 2.75 5.17
C ALA A 34 2.70 1.35 4.60
N ASN A 35 3.76 0.61 4.25
CA ASN A 35 3.67 -0.72 3.62
C ASN A 35 4.07 -1.87 4.55
N ILE A 36 4.34 -1.63 5.84
CA ILE A 36 4.80 -2.68 6.76
C ILE A 36 3.77 -3.82 6.90
N PHE A 37 2.49 -3.50 6.77
CA PHE A 37 1.39 -4.45 6.96
C PHE A 37 0.58 -4.76 5.68
N GLY A 38 0.88 -4.12 4.55
CA GLY A 38 0.08 -4.24 3.34
C GLY A 38 0.68 -5.11 2.23
N ASN A 39 1.96 -5.45 2.30
CA ASN A 39 2.61 -6.20 1.21
C ASN A 39 3.78 -7.08 1.71
N SER A 40 3.73 -7.54 2.96
CA SER A 40 4.74 -8.45 3.48
C SER A 40 4.40 -9.89 3.11
N SER A 41 4.85 -10.32 1.93
CA SER A 41 5.21 -11.72 1.75
C SER A 41 6.42 -12.02 2.64
N VAL A 42 6.18 -12.17 3.93
CA VAL A 42 7.18 -12.67 4.87
C VAL A 42 7.41 -14.12 4.52
N SER A 43 8.48 -14.41 3.79
CA SER A 43 9.03 -15.75 3.71
C SER A 43 9.59 -16.09 5.10
N SER A 44 8.75 -16.64 5.95
CA SER A 44 9.13 -17.19 7.23
C SER A 44 9.97 -18.45 6.97
N GLY A 45 11.29 -18.26 6.93
CA GLY A 45 12.23 -19.38 6.97
C GLY A 45 12.03 -20.15 8.28
N SER A 46 11.65 -21.39 8.18
CA SER A 46 11.35 -22.32 9.28
C SER A 46 12.55 -22.71 10.16
N SER A 47 13.69 -22.04 10.03
CA SER A 47 14.92 -22.32 10.80
C SER A 47 15.05 -21.52 12.10
N PHE A 48 14.15 -20.55 12.34
CA PHE A 48 14.30 -19.60 13.46
C PHE A 48 14.17 -20.25 14.84
N GLY A 49 13.43 -21.35 14.96
CA GLY A 49 13.10 -21.96 16.25
C GLY A 49 14.28 -22.70 16.92
N THR A 50 15.05 -23.47 16.15
CA THR A 50 16.16 -24.28 16.68
C THR A 50 17.42 -23.44 16.94
N GLU A 51 17.69 -22.47 16.07
CA GLU A 51 18.83 -21.57 16.29
C GLU A 51 18.59 -20.60 17.45
N ALA A 52 17.35 -20.15 17.65
CA ALA A 52 16.99 -19.31 18.80
C ALA A 52 17.19 -20.05 20.11
N GLN A 53 16.82 -21.34 20.23
CA GLN A 53 17.02 -22.12 21.45
C GLN A 53 18.50 -22.31 21.78
N THR A 54 19.34 -22.64 20.80
CA THR A 54 20.78 -22.78 20.99
C THR A 54 21.45 -21.44 21.32
N PHE A 55 20.97 -20.34 20.74
CA PHE A 55 21.44 -19.00 21.05
C PHE A 55 21.13 -18.59 22.50
N PHE A 56 19.89 -18.82 22.98
CA PHE A 56 19.49 -18.52 24.37
C PHE A 56 20.19 -19.38 25.41
N GLN A 57 20.71 -20.56 25.05
CA GLN A 57 21.51 -21.42 25.92
C GLN A 57 23.01 -21.13 25.85
N SER A 58 23.46 -20.28 24.91
CA SER A 58 24.87 -19.96 24.73
C SER A 58 25.40 -19.03 25.83
N SER A 59 26.69 -19.16 26.16
CA SER A 59 27.37 -18.23 27.08
C SER A 59 27.36 -16.78 26.58
N LEU A 60 27.21 -16.58 25.27
CA LEU A 60 27.07 -15.27 24.63
C LEU A 60 25.80 -14.55 25.10
N TRP A 61 24.67 -15.26 25.24
CA TRP A 61 23.42 -14.68 25.75
C TRP A 61 23.58 -14.16 27.18
N LEU A 62 24.22 -14.94 28.05
CA LEU A 62 24.45 -14.55 29.44
C LEU A 62 25.33 -13.29 29.59
N ASN A 63 26.37 -13.16 28.74
CA ASN A 63 27.28 -12.02 28.74
C ASN A 63 26.67 -10.74 28.12
N TYR A 64 25.87 -10.90 27.08
CA TYR A 64 25.32 -9.78 26.31
C TYR A 64 23.81 -9.53 26.51
N ARG A 65 23.17 -10.22 27.47
CA ARG A 65 21.74 -10.10 27.76
C ARG A 65 21.26 -8.66 27.92
N ILE A 66 22.06 -7.80 28.52
CA ILE A 66 21.72 -6.37 28.71
C ILE A 66 21.61 -5.66 27.33
N PHE A 67 22.57 -5.92 26.47
CA PHE A 67 22.56 -5.35 25.11
C PHE A 67 21.35 -5.84 24.29
N PHE A 68 20.95 -7.12 24.45
CA PHE A 68 19.77 -7.67 23.77
C PHE A 68 18.47 -7.10 24.37
N ILE A 69 18.40 -6.89 25.68
CA ILE A 69 17.23 -6.28 26.34
C ILE A 69 17.09 -4.82 25.89
N ILE A 70 18.19 -4.04 25.92
CA ILE A 70 18.17 -2.64 25.48
C ILE A 70 17.88 -2.56 23.99
N GLY A 71 18.58 -3.34 23.16
CA GLY A 71 18.36 -3.38 21.70
C GLY A 71 16.95 -3.83 21.35
N GLY A 72 16.42 -4.86 22.02
CA GLY A 72 15.04 -5.29 21.89
C GLY A 72 14.05 -4.20 22.30
N GLY A 73 14.29 -3.50 23.40
CA GLY A 73 13.46 -2.38 23.84
C GLY A 73 13.44 -1.23 22.85
N VAL A 74 14.60 -0.88 22.28
CA VAL A 74 14.70 0.14 21.22
C VAL A 74 13.97 -0.29 19.96
N LEU A 75 14.08 -1.56 19.56
CA LEU A 75 13.35 -2.11 18.40
C LEU A 75 11.84 -2.07 18.61
N VAL A 76 11.35 -2.44 19.79
CA VAL A 76 9.92 -2.36 20.13
C VAL A 76 9.43 -0.91 20.08
N LEU A 77 10.18 0.02 20.66
CA LEU A 77 9.85 1.45 20.62
C LEU A 77 9.83 1.96 19.18
N TYR A 78 10.84 1.63 18.39
CA TYR A 78 10.91 1.97 16.97
C TYR A 78 9.69 1.41 16.20
N PHE A 79 9.32 0.16 16.45
CA PHE A 79 8.15 -0.46 15.83
C PHE A 79 6.84 0.23 16.22
N LEU A 80 6.69 0.62 17.49
CA LEU A 80 5.53 1.39 17.97
C LEU A 80 5.44 2.76 17.29
N VAL A 81 6.56 3.45 17.15
CA VAL A 81 6.61 4.73 16.43
C VAL A 81 6.20 4.55 14.97
N LEU A 82 6.73 3.53 14.29
CA LEU A 82 6.36 3.22 12.90
C LEU A 82 4.89 2.84 12.77
N LEU A 83 4.30 2.16 13.74
CA LEU A 83 2.89 1.79 13.73
C LEU A 83 1.99 3.02 13.84
N VAL A 84 2.37 4.01 14.65
CA VAL A 84 1.62 5.28 14.78
C VAL A 84 1.76 6.13 13.51
N ILE A 85 2.98 6.33 13.03
CA ILE A 85 3.26 7.15 11.85
C ILE A 85 2.80 6.46 10.57
N GLY A 86 2.95 5.13 10.49
CA GLY A 86 2.63 4.33 9.33
C GLY A 86 1.15 4.44 8.91
N GLY A 87 0.23 4.55 9.87
CA GLY A 87 -1.18 4.75 9.57
C GLY A 87 -1.47 6.07 8.85
N ALA A 88 -0.90 7.18 9.33
CA ALA A 88 -1.04 8.48 8.66
C ALA A 88 -0.31 8.52 7.31
N ALA A 89 0.87 7.90 7.23
CA ALA A 89 1.61 7.77 5.98
C ALA A 89 0.84 6.93 4.94
N THR A 90 0.11 5.89 5.37
CA THR A 90 -0.75 5.10 4.48
C THR A 90 -1.88 5.95 3.91
N LEU A 91 -2.52 6.81 4.72
CA LEU A 91 -3.54 7.75 4.24
C LEU A 91 -2.95 8.78 3.28
N GLY A 92 -1.81 9.37 3.60
CA GLY A 92 -1.12 10.32 2.73
C GLY A 92 -0.71 9.68 1.39
N TYR A 93 -0.23 8.43 1.43
CA TYR A 93 0.13 7.69 0.23
C TYR A 93 -1.11 7.34 -0.63
N ALA A 94 -2.22 6.99 0.01
CA ALA A 94 -3.49 6.79 -0.70
C ALA A 94 -3.94 8.09 -1.39
N ARG A 95 -3.81 9.25 -0.73
CA ARG A 95 -4.10 10.55 -1.32
C ARG A 95 -3.24 10.85 -2.54
N TYR A 96 -1.94 10.65 -2.42
CA TYR A 96 -1.02 10.83 -3.55
C TYR A 96 -1.43 9.96 -4.76
N ASN A 97 -1.75 8.68 -4.52
CA ASN A 97 -2.13 7.76 -5.60
C ASN A 97 -3.50 8.11 -6.22
N LEU A 98 -4.47 8.60 -5.43
CA LEU A 98 -5.74 9.09 -5.95
C LEU A 98 -5.54 10.33 -6.83
N ASN A 99 -4.79 11.34 -6.35
CA ASN A 99 -4.46 12.53 -7.12
C ASN A 99 -3.73 12.17 -8.43
N LEU A 100 -2.88 11.13 -8.39
CA LEU A 100 -2.17 10.66 -9.56
C LEU A 100 -3.13 10.05 -10.61
N VAL A 101 -4.09 9.22 -10.18
CA VAL A 101 -5.08 8.56 -11.04
C VAL A 101 -6.11 9.56 -11.56
N ASP A 102 -6.52 10.52 -10.75
CA ASP A 102 -7.45 11.59 -11.10
C ASP A 102 -6.80 12.69 -11.95
N HIS A 103 -5.52 12.50 -12.37
CA HIS A 103 -4.73 13.45 -13.15
C HIS A 103 -4.57 14.82 -12.50
N GLN A 104 -4.71 14.89 -11.17
CA GLN A 104 -4.47 16.11 -10.38
C GLN A 104 -2.98 16.31 -10.10
N ASP A 105 -2.63 17.45 -9.48
CA ASP A 105 -1.27 17.77 -9.06
C ASP A 105 -0.83 16.89 -7.88
N ALA A 106 -0.38 15.65 -8.18
CA ALA A 106 0.17 14.76 -7.18
C ALA A 106 1.56 15.25 -6.74
N ARG A 107 1.67 15.74 -5.50
CA ARG A 107 2.90 16.26 -4.90
C ARG A 107 3.40 15.38 -3.77
N VAL A 108 4.69 15.46 -3.50
CA VAL A 108 5.31 14.73 -2.35
C VAL A 108 4.68 15.19 -1.03
N ASP A 109 4.24 16.44 -0.95
CA ASP A 109 3.56 17.01 0.23
C ASP A 109 2.25 16.30 0.58
N ASP A 110 1.60 15.66 -0.39
CA ASP A 110 0.38 14.87 -0.16
C ASP A 110 0.62 13.72 0.82
N LEU A 111 1.84 13.15 0.83
CA LEU A 111 2.24 12.09 1.76
C LEU A 111 2.14 12.57 3.22
N PHE A 112 2.51 13.83 3.47
CA PHE A 112 2.53 14.42 4.80
C PHE A 112 1.22 15.12 5.17
N SER A 113 0.32 15.31 4.21
CA SER A 113 -0.93 16.05 4.38
C SER A 113 -1.86 15.47 5.45
N GLN A 114 -1.74 14.16 5.75
CA GLN A 114 -2.61 13.45 6.70
C GLN A 114 -2.01 13.29 8.10
N PHE A 115 -0.83 13.89 8.37
CA PHE A 115 -0.18 13.76 9.67
C PHE A 115 -0.92 14.46 10.81
N HIS A 116 -1.82 15.40 10.53
CA HIS A 116 -2.72 15.97 11.53
C HIS A 116 -3.78 14.96 12.04
N ARG A 117 -3.96 13.84 11.34
CA ARG A 117 -4.94 12.77 11.64
C ARG A 117 -4.26 11.47 12.12
N LEU A 118 -3.14 11.57 12.85
CA LEU A 118 -2.36 10.43 13.34
C LEU A 118 -3.22 9.40 14.07
N GLY A 119 -4.12 9.84 14.96
CA GLY A 119 -4.97 8.95 15.74
C GLY A 119 -5.93 8.13 14.86
N GLN A 120 -6.50 8.74 13.84
CA GLN A 120 -7.42 8.06 12.92
C GLN A 120 -6.66 7.07 12.02
N GLY A 121 -5.49 7.46 11.50
CA GLY A 121 -4.62 6.58 10.73
C GLY A 121 -4.14 5.39 11.55
N PHE A 122 -3.73 5.62 12.80
CA PHE A 122 -3.35 4.56 13.74
C PHE A 122 -4.50 3.58 14.00
N CYS A 123 -5.69 4.09 14.35
CA CYS A 123 -6.87 3.24 14.60
C CYS A 123 -7.23 2.41 13.36
N MET A 124 -7.20 3.02 12.16
CA MET A 124 -7.46 2.32 10.91
C MET A 124 -6.46 1.16 10.71
N GLN A 125 -5.17 1.43 10.83
CA GLN A 125 -4.11 0.44 10.62
C GLN A 125 -4.17 -0.66 11.68
N PHE A 126 -4.39 -0.30 12.94
CA PHE A 126 -4.50 -1.23 14.05
C PHE A 126 -5.69 -2.17 13.91
N PHE A 127 -6.90 -1.64 13.65
CA PHE A 127 -8.09 -2.49 13.49
C PHE A 127 -8.02 -3.35 12.23
N ARG A 128 -7.49 -2.82 11.13
CA ARG A 128 -7.29 -3.60 9.90
C ARG A 128 -6.36 -4.79 10.17
N TRP A 129 -5.22 -4.54 10.80
CA TRP A 129 -4.28 -5.60 11.18
C TRP A 129 -4.88 -6.58 12.18
N LEU A 130 -5.54 -6.08 13.23
CA LEU A 130 -6.16 -6.91 14.25
C LEU A 130 -7.20 -7.87 13.66
N PHE A 131 -8.08 -7.38 12.80
CA PHE A 131 -9.10 -8.21 12.18
C PHE A 131 -8.50 -9.20 11.18
N ALA A 132 -7.54 -8.79 10.37
CA ALA A 132 -6.85 -9.70 9.45
C ALA A 132 -6.09 -10.78 10.23
N PHE A 133 -5.39 -10.43 11.30
CA PHE A 133 -4.68 -11.37 12.18
C PHE A 133 -5.65 -12.36 12.85
N LEU A 134 -6.77 -11.88 13.36
CA LEU A 134 -7.77 -12.74 14.00
C LEU A 134 -8.34 -13.79 13.04
N TRP A 135 -8.61 -13.40 11.79
CA TRP A 135 -9.01 -14.32 10.74
C TRP A 135 -7.89 -15.28 10.32
N ALA A 136 -6.65 -14.79 10.26
CA ALA A 136 -5.48 -15.60 9.92
C ALA A 136 -5.17 -16.63 11.01
N LEU A 137 -5.45 -16.29 12.31
CA LEU A 137 -5.31 -17.22 13.42
C LEU A 137 -6.31 -18.38 13.32
N LEU A 138 -7.51 -18.13 12.80
CA LEU A 138 -8.51 -19.16 12.59
C LEU A 138 -8.11 -20.09 11.43
N PHE A 139 -7.82 -19.51 10.27
CA PHE A 139 -7.29 -20.20 9.09
C PHE A 139 -6.58 -19.18 8.17
N ILE A 140 -5.51 -19.59 7.50
CA ILE A 140 -4.74 -18.75 6.58
C ILE A 140 -5.60 -18.20 5.43
N ILE A 141 -6.45 -19.07 4.83
CA ILE A 141 -7.31 -18.68 3.68
C ILE A 141 -8.32 -17.59 4.05
N PRO A 142 -9.11 -17.69 5.15
CA PRO A 142 -9.98 -16.60 5.59
C PRO A 142 -9.21 -15.31 5.91
N GLY A 143 -7.98 -15.42 6.45
CA GLY A 143 -7.12 -14.27 6.71
C GLY A 143 -6.80 -13.49 5.42
N ILE A 144 -6.42 -14.20 4.36
CA ILE A 144 -6.18 -13.58 3.04
C ILE A 144 -7.46 -12.93 2.50
N ILE A 145 -8.60 -13.60 2.57
CA ILE A 145 -9.89 -13.04 2.12
C ILE A 145 -10.27 -11.79 2.92
N ALA A 146 -9.95 -11.75 4.22
CA ALA A 146 -10.18 -10.59 5.08
C ALA A 146 -9.27 -9.41 4.67
N GLU A 147 -7.99 -9.65 4.37
CA GLU A 147 -7.05 -8.62 3.89
C GLU A 147 -7.59 -7.95 2.62
N TYR A 148 -8.02 -8.73 1.63
CA TYR A 148 -8.67 -8.19 0.42
C TYR A 148 -9.97 -7.44 0.72
N SER A 149 -10.72 -7.84 1.74
CA SER A 149 -11.94 -7.14 2.14
C SER A 149 -11.67 -5.75 2.70
N TYR A 150 -10.53 -5.55 3.33
CA TYR A 150 -10.14 -4.30 4.00
C TYR A 150 -9.18 -3.44 3.17
N ALA A 151 -8.81 -3.88 1.97
CA ALA A 151 -7.79 -3.23 1.13
C ALA A 151 -8.16 -1.78 0.75
N MET A 152 -9.46 -1.48 0.58
CA MET A 152 -9.93 -0.16 0.16
C MET A 152 -10.18 0.81 1.33
N THR A 153 -9.99 0.38 2.57
CA THR A 153 -10.23 1.20 3.78
C THR A 153 -9.47 2.54 3.76
N PRO A 154 -8.18 2.63 3.38
CA PRO A 154 -7.47 3.90 3.37
C PRO A 154 -8.09 4.94 2.43
N TYR A 155 -8.56 4.50 1.25
CA TYR A 155 -9.20 5.37 0.26
C TYR A 155 -10.54 5.88 0.75
N ILE A 156 -11.37 5.02 1.34
CA ILE A 156 -12.68 5.37 1.89
C ILE A 156 -12.54 6.36 3.03
N LEU A 157 -11.61 6.12 3.96
CA LEU A 157 -11.36 6.99 5.11
C LEU A 157 -10.79 8.35 4.70
N LEU A 158 -10.08 8.39 3.59
CA LEU A 158 -9.56 9.62 3.01
C LEU A 158 -10.68 10.50 2.45
N GLU A 159 -11.62 9.90 1.72
CA GLU A 159 -12.76 10.61 1.12
C GLU A 159 -13.84 10.98 2.13
N ASN A 160 -13.97 10.20 3.22
CA ASN A 160 -14.95 10.42 4.27
C ASN A 160 -14.26 10.61 5.63
N PRO A 161 -13.69 11.81 5.89
CA PRO A 161 -12.92 12.08 7.10
C PRO A 161 -13.71 11.96 8.40
N GLU A 162 -15.03 12.10 8.34
CA GLU A 162 -15.95 12.01 9.48
C GLU A 162 -16.17 10.55 9.93
N MET A 163 -15.88 9.58 9.08
CA MET A 163 -16.05 8.17 9.41
C MET A 163 -15.04 7.71 10.45
N THR A 164 -15.49 6.84 11.35
CA THR A 164 -14.57 6.11 12.21
C THR A 164 -13.82 5.01 11.44
N ALA A 165 -12.67 4.58 11.95
CA ALA A 165 -11.89 3.51 11.33
C ALA A 165 -12.70 2.21 11.13
N ARG A 166 -13.60 1.89 12.07
CA ARG A 166 -14.45 0.68 11.98
C ARG A 166 -15.51 0.81 10.89
N GLU A 167 -16.12 1.96 10.75
CA GLU A 167 -17.09 2.25 9.69
C GLU A 167 -16.42 2.18 8.32
N ALA A 168 -15.23 2.75 8.17
CA ALA A 168 -14.45 2.67 6.93
C ALA A 168 -14.09 1.22 6.57
N ILE A 169 -13.75 0.37 7.56
CA ILE A 169 -13.51 -1.07 7.36
C ILE A 169 -14.81 -1.78 6.92
N ALA A 170 -15.95 -1.46 7.54
CA ALA A 170 -17.23 -2.03 7.16
C ALA A 170 -17.64 -1.61 5.74
N ALA A 171 -17.45 -0.34 5.39
CA ALA A 171 -17.69 0.19 4.05
C ALA A 171 -16.76 -0.46 3.01
N SER A 172 -15.46 -0.66 3.33
CA SER A 172 -14.53 -1.38 2.47
C SER A 172 -14.97 -2.82 2.22
N LYS A 173 -15.41 -3.53 3.26
CA LYS A 173 -15.94 -4.90 3.14
C LYS A 173 -17.15 -4.96 2.22
N GLU A 174 -18.04 -3.98 2.29
CA GLU A 174 -19.24 -3.89 1.42
C GLU A 174 -18.84 -3.55 -0.03
N LEU A 175 -17.93 -2.59 -0.20
CA LEU A 175 -17.41 -2.20 -1.51
C LEU A 175 -16.71 -3.38 -2.22
N MET A 176 -16.00 -4.21 -1.45
CA MET A 176 -15.25 -5.35 -1.98
C MET A 176 -16.10 -6.62 -2.18
N LYS A 177 -17.40 -6.62 -1.83
CA LYS A 177 -18.29 -7.75 -2.17
C LYS A 177 -18.37 -7.94 -3.68
N GLY A 178 -18.01 -9.14 -4.14
CA GLY A 178 -17.95 -9.51 -5.55
C GLY A 178 -16.67 -9.08 -6.28
N ASN A 179 -15.87 -8.15 -5.72
CA ASN A 179 -14.69 -7.59 -6.37
C ASN A 179 -13.35 -8.11 -5.82
N LYS A 180 -13.35 -8.92 -4.74
CA LYS A 180 -12.12 -9.44 -4.11
C LYS A 180 -11.26 -10.23 -5.07
N PHE A 181 -11.86 -11.09 -5.89
CA PHE A 181 -11.16 -11.91 -6.85
C PHE A 181 -10.53 -11.06 -7.98
N ARG A 182 -11.19 -9.96 -8.38
CA ARG A 182 -10.64 -9.01 -9.37
C ARG A 182 -9.37 -8.35 -8.85
N LEU A 183 -9.36 -7.91 -7.58
CA LEU A 183 -8.16 -7.34 -6.95
C LEU A 183 -7.07 -8.41 -6.80
N PHE A 184 -7.41 -9.64 -6.38
CA PHE A 184 -6.48 -10.75 -6.32
C PHE A 184 -5.83 -11.03 -7.68
N CYS A 185 -6.61 -11.10 -8.77
CA CYS A 185 -6.07 -11.28 -10.12
C CYS A 185 -5.19 -10.11 -10.57
N LEU A 186 -5.51 -8.88 -10.14
CA LEU A 186 -4.68 -7.71 -10.40
C LEU A 186 -3.31 -7.86 -9.71
N GLU A 187 -3.27 -8.18 -8.43
CA GLU A 187 -2.02 -8.40 -7.68
C GLU A 187 -1.24 -9.60 -8.21
N LEU A 188 -1.93 -10.71 -8.52
CA LEU A 188 -1.30 -11.88 -9.13
C LEU A 188 -0.57 -11.54 -10.42
N SER A 189 -1.10 -10.59 -11.21
CA SER A 189 -0.47 -10.12 -12.44
C SER A 189 0.86 -9.38 -12.22
N PHE A 190 1.10 -8.89 -10.99
CA PHE A 190 2.36 -8.25 -10.61
C PHE A 190 3.40 -9.22 -10.03
N ILE A 191 3.01 -10.44 -9.64
CA ILE A 191 3.92 -11.44 -9.06
C ILE A 191 5.06 -11.77 -10.04
N GLY A 192 4.75 -11.92 -11.33
CA GLY A 192 5.77 -12.17 -12.35
C GLY A 192 6.80 -11.03 -12.45
N TRP A 193 6.35 -9.79 -12.33
CA TRP A 193 7.23 -8.62 -12.32
C TRP A 193 8.06 -8.54 -11.04
N SER A 194 7.48 -8.89 -9.88
CA SER A 194 8.20 -8.95 -8.61
C SER A 194 9.32 -10.00 -8.65
N PHE A 195 9.05 -11.17 -9.25
CA PHE A 195 10.06 -12.19 -9.48
C PHE A 195 11.17 -11.66 -10.40
N LEU A 196 10.82 -11.01 -11.50
CA LEU A 196 11.80 -10.42 -12.42
C LEU A 196 12.69 -9.37 -11.74
N CYS A 197 12.10 -8.52 -10.88
CA CYS A 197 12.84 -7.52 -10.09
C CYS A 197 13.78 -8.15 -9.06
N SER A 198 13.53 -9.38 -8.61
CA SER A 198 14.40 -10.10 -7.67
C SER A 198 15.58 -10.81 -8.33
N LEU A 199 15.52 -11.05 -9.65
CA LEU A 199 16.58 -11.78 -10.40
C LEU A 199 17.98 -11.15 -10.24
N PRO A 200 18.17 -9.82 -10.29
CA PRO A 200 19.50 -9.25 -10.10
C PRO A 200 20.12 -9.64 -8.76
N PHE A 201 19.35 -9.60 -7.69
CA PHE A 201 19.83 -10.03 -6.38
C PHE A 201 20.21 -11.52 -6.37
N LEU A 202 19.34 -12.39 -6.88
CA LEU A 202 19.58 -13.84 -6.94
C LEU A 202 20.81 -14.17 -7.79
N PHE A 203 21.01 -13.47 -8.91
CA PHE A 203 22.16 -13.65 -9.80
C PHE A 203 23.47 -13.27 -9.10
N PHE A 204 23.55 -12.07 -8.52
CA PHE A 204 24.76 -11.63 -7.82
C PHE A 204 25.02 -12.43 -6.53
N ALA A 205 23.99 -12.83 -5.81
CA ALA A 205 24.12 -13.69 -4.63
C ALA A 205 24.65 -15.08 -4.99
N SER A 206 24.20 -15.68 -6.11
CA SER A 206 24.72 -16.99 -6.56
C SER A 206 26.18 -16.91 -7.02
N ILE A 207 26.57 -15.88 -7.76
CA ILE A 207 27.96 -15.66 -8.12
C ILE A 207 28.83 -15.49 -6.87
N SER A 208 28.36 -14.70 -5.90
CA SER A 208 29.06 -14.51 -4.62
C SER A 208 29.23 -15.81 -3.85
N GLY A 209 28.22 -16.67 -3.83
CA GLY A 209 28.27 -17.99 -3.19
C GLY A 209 29.29 -18.93 -3.87
N ILE A 210 29.30 -18.95 -5.20
CA ILE A 210 30.28 -19.74 -5.98
C ILE A 210 31.71 -19.22 -5.73
N ALA A 211 31.92 -17.89 -5.77
CA ALA A 211 33.22 -17.28 -5.50
C ALA A 211 33.74 -17.60 -4.09
N ALA A 212 32.85 -17.65 -3.10
CA ALA A 212 33.21 -18.05 -1.73
C ALA A 212 33.69 -19.51 -1.63
N ILE A 213 33.10 -20.43 -2.40
CA ILE A 213 33.53 -21.86 -2.47
C ILE A 213 34.94 -21.97 -3.04
N PHE A 214 35.28 -21.14 -4.03
CA PHE A 214 36.61 -21.15 -4.66
C PHE A 214 37.62 -20.23 -3.98
N HIS A 215 37.33 -19.76 -2.76
CA HIS A 215 38.20 -18.81 -2.01
C HIS A 215 38.64 -17.60 -2.84
N ALA A 216 37.81 -17.17 -3.79
CA ALA A 216 38.10 -16.00 -4.61
C ALA A 216 38.10 -14.73 -3.75
N ALA A 217 39.08 -13.86 -3.98
CA ALA A 217 39.29 -12.62 -3.21
C ALA A 217 38.20 -11.55 -3.40
N VAL A 218 37.13 -11.85 -4.13
CA VAL A 218 35.99 -10.92 -4.31
C VAL A 218 35.18 -10.92 -3.03
N PRO A 219 35.09 -9.77 -2.32
CA PRO A 219 34.32 -9.72 -1.09
C PRO A 219 32.85 -9.98 -1.40
N PHE A 220 32.36 -11.11 -0.88
CA PHE A 220 30.96 -11.58 -0.98
C PHE A 220 29.95 -10.45 -0.72
N SER A 221 30.25 -9.60 0.26
CA SER A 221 29.40 -8.48 0.67
C SER A 221 29.20 -7.40 -0.39
N ILE A 222 30.22 -7.06 -1.17
CA ILE A 222 30.12 -5.97 -2.16
C ILE A 222 29.28 -6.40 -3.35
N LEU A 223 29.47 -7.64 -3.84
CA LEU A 223 28.76 -8.14 -5.01
C LEU A 223 27.26 -8.36 -4.70
N SER A 224 26.98 -8.96 -3.55
CA SER A 224 25.58 -9.16 -3.10
C SER A 224 24.89 -7.84 -2.78
N ALA A 225 25.61 -6.85 -2.21
CA ALA A 225 25.07 -5.52 -1.97
C ALA A 225 24.71 -4.79 -3.26
N ALA A 226 25.52 -4.91 -4.32
CA ALA A 226 25.20 -4.34 -5.62
C ALA A 226 23.91 -4.94 -6.20
N GLY A 227 23.76 -6.27 -6.16
CA GLY A 227 22.53 -6.95 -6.58
C GLY A 227 21.31 -6.53 -5.77
N PHE A 228 21.49 -6.36 -4.45
CA PHE A 228 20.42 -5.88 -3.55
C PHE A 228 19.97 -4.46 -3.92
N VAL A 229 20.88 -3.54 -4.15
CA VAL A 229 20.56 -2.15 -4.54
C VAL A 229 19.78 -2.11 -5.85
N VAL A 230 20.22 -2.86 -6.88
CA VAL A 230 19.52 -2.92 -8.17
C VAL A 230 18.09 -3.48 -7.99
N SER A 231 17.94 -4.59 -7.26
CA SER A 231 16.63 -5.18 -6.98
C SER A 231 15.75 -4.25 -6.15
N ALA A 232 16.29 -3.57 -5.15
CA ALA A 232 15.56 -2.61 -4.33
C ALA A 232 15.01 -1.46 -5.17
N VAL A 233 15.83 -0.88 -6.07
CA VAL A 233 15.37 0.18 -6.98
C VAL A 233 14.24 -0.32 -7.88
N CYS A 234 14.37 -1.51 -8.49
CA CYS A 234 13.31 -2.11 -9.29
C CYS A 234 12.01 -2.30 -8.48
N MET A 235 12.12 -2.79 -7.24
CA MET A 235 10.97 -2.99 -6.35
C MET A 235 10.27 -1.69 -5.96
N PHE A 236 10.99 -0.57 -5.79
CA PHE A 236 10.36 0.73 -5.52
C PHE A 236 9.52 1.22 -6.71
N PHE A 237 10.01 1.09 -7.93
CA PHE A 237 9.22 1.42 -9.12
C PHE A 237 8.01 0.51 -9.27
N LEU A 238 8.18 -0.79 -9.04
CA LEU A 238 7.09 -1.76 -9.11
C LEU A 238 6.03 -1.47 -8.05
N ASN A 239 6.42 -1.14 -6.82
CA ASN A 239 5.50 -0.77 -5.75
C ASN A 239 4.67 0.47 -6.11
N ALA A 240 5.32 1.55 -6.62
CA ALA A 240 4.60 2.74 -7.09
C ALA A 240 3.57 2.38 -8.17
N TYR A 241 3.91 1.48 -9.11
CA TYR A 241 3.00 1.02 -10.15
C TYR A 241 1.83 0.21 -9.59
N THR A 242 2.10 -0.71 -8.66
CA THR A 242 1.06 -1.53 -8.01
C THR A 242 0.06 -0.67 -7.23
N GLN A 243 0.55 0.32 -6.49
CA GLN A 243 -0.31 1.22 -5.70
C GLN A 243 -1.15 2.15 -6.58
N ALA A 244 -0.60 2.65 -7.68
CA ALA A 244 -1.38 3.41 -8.67
C ALA A 244 -2.47 2.53 -9.32
N ALA A 245 -2.18 1.26 -9.60
CA ALA A 245 -3.18 0.31 -10.12
C ALA A 245 -4.27 0.01 -9.08
N ALA A 246 -3.94 -0.08 -7.79
CA ALA A 246 -4.92 -0.25 -6.72
C ALA A 246 -5.83 0.99 -6.55
N ALA A 247 -5.27 2.20 -6.69
CA ALA A 247 -6.07 3.43 -6.68
C ALA A 247 -7.00 3.52 -7.91
N ALA A 248 -6.53 3.14 -9.11
CA ALA A 248 -7.37 3.06 -10.30
C ALA A 248 -8.50 2.02 -10.14
N PHE A 249 -8.19 0.88 -9.53
CA PHE A 249 -9.19 -0.15 -9.20
C PHE A 249 -10.24 0.39 -8.23
N TYR A 250 -9.83 1.14 -7.19
CA TYR A 250 -10.78 1.77 -6.26
C TYR A 250 -11.73 2.73 -6.98
N ARG A 251 -11.22 3.61 -7.84
CA ARG A 251 -12.04 4.54 -8.63
C ARG A 251 -13.07 3.81 -9.50
N GLU A 252 -12.66 2.72 -10.15
CA GLU A 252 -13.56 1.96 -11.02
C GLU A 252 -14.67 1.26 -10.25
N ILE A 253 -14.38 0.61 -9.12
CA ILE A 253 -15.44 -0.06 -8.34
C ILE A 253 -16.38 0.95 -7.66
N CYS A 254 -15.90 2.14 -7.30
CA CYS A 254 -16.76 3.22 -6.82
C CYS A 254 -17.71 3.67 -7.95
N ARG A 255 -17.20 3.82 -9.17
CA ARG A 255 -17.98 4.18 -10.35
C ARG A 255 -19.01 3.11 -10.73
N GLU A 256 -18.63 1.82 -10.67
CA GLU A 256 -19.54 0.70 -10.95
C GLU A 256 -20.69 0.62 -9.94
N LYS A 257 -20.44 1.00 -8.67
CA LYS A 257 -21.45 0.97 -7.58
C LYS A 257 -22.17 2.28 -7.36
N ALA A 258 -21.72 3.39 -7.95
CA ALA A 258 -22.49 4.62 -7.96
C ALA A 258 -23.81 4.34 -8.70
N PRO A 259 -24.98 4.75 -8.15
CA PRO A 259 -26.23 4.68 -8.90
C PRO A 259 -26.00 5.42 -10.21
N ALA A 260 -26.43 4.79 -11.34
CA ALA A 260 -26.36 5.44 -12.62
C ALA A 260 -27.01 6.83 -12.44
N GLN A 261 -26.20 7.88 -12.54
CA GLN A 261 -26.73 9.23 -12.59
C GLN A 261 -27.71 9.21 -13.77
N GLU A 262 -28.99 9.39 -13.49
CA GLU A 262 -29.96 9.67 -14.54
C GLU A 262 -29.33 10.73 -15.42
N PRO A 263 -29.33 10.54 -16.76
CA PRO A 263 -28.80 11.57 -17.65
C PRO A 263 -29.47 12.87 -17.23
N ILE A 264 -28.67 13.87 -16.87
CA ILE A 264 -29.15 15.22 -16.57
C ILE A 264 -30.03 15.58 -17.75
N GLN A 265 -31.35 15.50 -17.57
CA GLN A 265 -32.27 16.03 -18.56
C GLN A 265 -31.89 17.50 -18.65
N PRO A 266 -31.56 18.03 -19.84
CA PRO A 266 -31.31 19.44 -19.95
C PRO A 266 -32.56 20.10 -19.39
N GLU A 267 -32.40 20.87 -18.33
CA GLU A 267 -33.45 21.69 -17.78
C GLU A 267 -34.01 22.48 -18.94
N GLU A 268 -35.19 22.08 -19.40
CA GLU A 268 -35.92 22.81 -20.39
C GLU A 268 -36.23 24.17 -19.74
N ASN A 269 -35.35 25.12 -20.08
CA ASN A 269 -35.47 26.48 -19.59
C ASN A 269 -36.87 26.99 -19.96
N HIS A 270 -37.82 26.80 -19.05
CA HIS A 270 -39.03 27.60 -19.01
C HIS A 270 -38.60 29.05 -18.75
N PHE A 271 -38.22 29.74 -19.81
CA PHE A 271 -38.26 31.19 -19.84
C PHE A 271 -39.73 31.57 -19.73
N GLU A 272 -40.27 31.64 -18.54
CA GLU A 272 -41.47 32.45 -18.28
C GLU A 272 -41.12 33.88 -18.61
N VAL A 273 -41.52 34.30 -19.80
CA VAL A 273 -41.51 35.71 -20.20
C VAL A 273 -42.46 36.40 -19.24
N TYR A 274 -41.94 37.01 -18.19
CA TYR A 274 -42.70 37.95 -17.38
C TYR A 274 -43.08 39.15 -18.25
N GLN A 275 -44.32 39.15 -18.76
CA GLN A 275 -44.95 40.30 -19.39
C GLN A 275 -45.18 41.33 -18.30
N LEU A 276 -44.37 42.36 -18.29
CA LEU A 276 -44.62 43.55 -17.46
C LEU A 276 -45.93 44.21 -17.91
N PRO A 277 -46.88 44.52 -17.00
CA PRO A 277 -48.09 45.26 -17.37
C PRO A 277 -47.71 46.68 -17.78
N TYR A 278 -48.05 47.03 -19.05
CA TYR A 278 -47.98 48.41 -19.50
C TYR A 278 -48.97 49.23 -18.70
N THR A 279 -48.49 50.11 -17.82
CA THR A 279 -49.29 51.20 -17.30
C THR A 279 -49.49 52.21 -18.41
N GLN A 280 -50.75 52.33 -18.92
CA GLN A 280 -51.16 53.41 -19.74
C GLN A 280 -51.10 54.67 -18.84
N VAL A 281 -50.34 55.66 -19.27
CA VAL A 281 -50.39 57.04 -18.71
C VAL A 281 -51.24 57.84 -19.67
N ASP A 282 -52.38 58.34 -19.15
CA ASP A 282 -53.21 59.40 -19.78
C ASP A 282 -52.49 60.73 -19.60
#